data_f02893ca4c34b8070434b90634ff9762
#
_entry.id   f02893ca4c34b8070434b90634ff9762
#
_cell.length_a   1.000
_cell.length_b   1.000
_cell.length_c   1.000
_cell.angle_alpha   90.00
_cell.angle_beta   90.00
_cell.angle_gamma   90.00
#
_symmetry.space_group_name_H-M   'P 1'
#
loop_
_entity.id
_entity.type
_entity.pdbx_description
1 polymer ?
#
loop_
_entity_poly.entity_id
_entity_poly.type
_entity_poly.pdbx_seq_one_letter_code
_entity_poly.pdbx_strand_id
1 'polypeptide(L)'
;MKLKLTLLSLCYILLSYSQDYKPNNTSVKSNNTNFTAITNAKIHISDDKIIENGTLLIQDGVVIKSGKEINIPKNCVVIDARGKFLYPSFIDVFSSFGVKKPNRLSSSNRSPQYEPLREGYYWNDHIRPEQNALNYFEFDKKKARELLSLGFGVVNTHLNDGIVRGSGSLIALSLKGTNSERIISKKSGQYLSFERSIQTNQAYPTSIMGSMALLRQLYHDALWYKKGNIKNTDLAIEAFNTNSNLTQIISAGSRENAIRADKIGDQFNIQYVI
;
A
#
# COMPACT_ATOMS: atom_id res chain seq x y z
N MET A 1 68.86 0.81 9.53
CA MET A 1 67.98 1.97 9.17
C MET A 1 66.70 1.52 8.51
N LYS A 2 66.72 0.60 7.53
CA LYS A 2 65.50 0.16 6.83
C LYS A 2 64.43 -0.52 7.70
N LEU A 3 64.83 -1.31 8.71
CA LEU A 3 63.89 -2.00 9.62
C LEU A 3 63.12 -1.05 10.55
N LYS A 4 63.75 0.04 10.97
CA LYS A 4 63.07 1.08 11.81
C LYS A 4 62.07 1.89 11.00
N LEU A 5 62.34 2.08 9.71
CA LEU A 5 61.42 2.83 8.82
C LEU A 5 60.17 2.01 8.47
N THR A 6 60.32 0.68 8.29
CA THR A 6 59.18 -0.22 8.07
C THR A 6 58.32 -0.38 9.31
N LEU A 7 58.89 -0.39 10.50
CA LEU A 7 58.14 -0.43 11.77
C LEU A 7 57.33 0.86 11.98
N LEU A 8 57.93 2.01 11.65
CA LEU A 8 57.24 3.30 11.73
C LEU A 8 56.09 3.42 10.74
N SER A 9 56.26 2.89 9.51
CA SER A 9 55.21 2.82 8.49
C SER A 9 54.04 1.88 8.90
N LEU A 10 54.32 0.79 9.59
CA LEU A 10 53.33 -0.17 10.09
C LEU A 10 52.49 0.46 11.22
N CYS A 11 53.11 1.27 12.10
CA CYS A 11 52.39 2.01 13.14
C CYS A 11 51.47 3.10 12.58
N TYR A 12 51.84 3.74 11.47
CA TYR A 12 50.97 4.73 10.80
C TYR A 12 49.74 4.12 10.17
N ILE A 13 49.83 2.87 9.63
CA ILE A 13 48.66 2.16 9.06
C ILE A 13 47.69 1.73 10.16
N LEU A 14 48.17 1.45 11.37
CA LEU A 14 47.29 1.10 12.51
C LEU A 14 46.57 2.30 13.13
N LEU A 15 47.01 3.53 12.86
CA LEU A 15 46.38 4.76 13.36
C LEU A 15 45.31 5.31 12.40
N SER A 16 45.20 4.77 11.18
CA SER A 16 44.24 5.27 10.19
C SER A 16 42.87 4.59 10.21
N TYR A 17 42.61 3.70 11.14
CA TYR A 17 41.23 3.29 11.46
C TYR A 17 40.60 4.36 12.38
N SER A 18 40.39 5.52 11.84
CA SER A 18 39.38 6.43 12.38
C SER A 18 38.03 5.73 12.20
N GLN A 19 37.53 5.14 13.24
CA GLN A 19 36.14 4.70 13.27
C GLN A 19 35.31 5.95 13.11
N ASP A 20 34.68 6.10 11.96
CA ASP A 20 33.54 6.99 11.80
C ASP A 20 32.40 6.47 12.70
N TYR A 21 32.56 6.65 14.00
CA TYR A 21 31.50 6.48 14.95
C TYR A 21 30.50 7.64 14.72
N LYS A 22 29.62 7.43 13.76
CA LYS A 22 28.39 8.22 13.69
C LYS A 22 27.49 7.64 14.76
N PRO A 23 27.25 8.37 15.87
CA PRO A 23 26.29 7.91 16.86
C PRO A 23 24.98 7.68 16.13
N ASN A 24 24.48 6.46 16.22
CA ASN A 24 23.22 6.10 15.60
C ASN A 24 22.14 6.89 16.38
N ASN A 25 21.68 8.02 15.84
CA ASN A 25 20.68 8.88 16.48
C ASN A 25 19.38 8.14 16.82
N THR A 26 19.22 6.93 16.33
CA THR A 26 18.12 6.01 16.69
C THR A 26 18.26 5.45 18.11
N SER A 27 19.45 5.52 18.75
CA SER A 27 19.66 5.06 20.13
C SER A 27 19.49 6.16 21.17
N VAL A 28 19.52 7.42 20.78
CA VAL A 28 19.09 8.52 21.64
C VAL A 28 17.58 8.52 21.65
N LYS A 29 16.98 7.70 22.51
CA LYS A 29 15.58 7.89 22.89
C LYS A 29 15.53 9.31 23.46
N SER A 30 15.07 10.27 22.65
CA SER A 30 14.68 11.55 23.21
C SER A 30 13.65 11.20 24.30
N ASN A 31 13.86 11.69 25.52
CA ASN A 31 12.83 11.66 26.56
C ASN A 31 11.61 12.54 26.19
N ASN A 32 11.53 12.97 24.95
CA ASN A 32 10.37 13.53 24.33
C ASN A 32 9.38 12.39 24.15
N THR A 33 8.60 12.17 25.17
CA THR A 33 7.37 11.39 25.06
C THR A 33 6.55 12.11 24.00
N ASN A 34 6.43 11.54 22.79
CA ASN A 34 5.68 12.12 21.67
C ASN A 34 4.16 12.11 21.97
N PHE A 35 3.81 12.58 23.19
CA PHE A 35 2.42 12.72 23.58
C PHE A 35 1.84 14.02 23.03
N THR A 36 0.67 13.90 22.44
CA THR A 36 -0.18 15.03 22.05
C THR A 36 -1.55 14.84 22.69
N ALA A 37 -2.03 15.84 23.41
CA ALA A 37 -3.39 15.85 23.94
C ALA A 37 -4.21 16.93 23.23
N ILE A 38 -5.35 16.54 22.65
CA ILE A 38 -6.35 17.48 22.13
C ILE A 38 -7.45 17.58 23.19
N THR A 39 -7.62 18.77 23.78
CA THR A 39 -8.48 18.99 24.94
C THR A 39 -9.71 19.84 24.59
N ASN A 40 -10.74 19.76 25.43
CA ASN A 40 -11.95 20.57 25.36
C ASN A 40 -12.75 20.41 24.04
N ALA A 41 -12.58 19.32 23.32
CA ALA A 41 -13.28 19.07 22.07
C ALA A 41 -14.57 18.27 22.29
N LYS A 42 -15.54 18.43 21.39
CA LYS A 42 -16.62 17.47 21.21
C LYS A 42 -16.10 16.35 20.30
N ILE A 43 -15.88 15.15 20.88
CA ILE A 43 -15.27 14.02 20.20
C ILE A 43 -16.36 13.05 19.75
N HIS A 44 -16.49 12.85 18.45
CA HIS A 44 -17.33 11.83 17.84
C HIS A 44 -16.50 10.57 17.60
N ILE A 45 -16.73 9.52 18.39
CA ILE A 45 -16.03 8.23 18.23
C ILE A 45 -16.76 7.39 17.19
N SER A 46 -18.11 7.39 17.26
CA SER A 46 -19.04 6.75 16.34
C SER A 46 -20.29 7.63 16.24
N ASP A 47 -21.29 7.21 15.49
CA ASP A 47 -22.58 7.88 15.35
C ASP A 47 -23.35 7.98 16.67
N ASP A 48 -23.25 6.97 17.52
CA ASP A 48 -23.92 6.84 18.81
C ASP A 48 -23.04 7.23 20.02
N LYS A 49 -21.72 7.37 19.85
CA LYS A 49 -20.77 7.61 20.95
C LYS A 49 -20.07 8.96 20.81
N ILE A 50 -20.57 9.93 21.58
CA ILE A 50 -20.05 11.29 21.62
C ILE A 50 -19.53 11.63 23.01
N ILE A 51 -18.37 12.29 23.10
CA ILE A 51 -17.79 12.80 24.35
C ILE A 51 -17.79 14.32 24.29
N GLU A 52 -18.62 14.95 25.12
CA GLU A 52 -18.65 16.41 25.29
C GLU A 52 -17.48 16.87 26.18
N ASN A 53 -16.80 17.96 25.78
CA ASN A 53 -15.62 18.50 26.47
C ASN A 53 -14.55 17.42 26.74
N GLY A 54 -14.33 16.58 25.74
CA GLY A 54 -13.42 15.43 25.85
C GLY A 54 -11.94 15.80 25.61
N THR A 55 -11.09 14.91 26.02
CA THR A 55 -9.67 14.90 25.73
C THR A 55 -9.31 13.65 24.92
N LEU A 56 -8.54 13.83 23.86
CA LEU A 56 -7.93 12.76 23.07
C LEU A 56 -6.42 12.76 23.32
N LEU A 57 -5.91 11.67 23.86
CA LEU A 57 -4.47 11.46 24.09
C LEU A 57 -3.88 10.59 23.00
N ILE A 58 -2.85 11.09 22.35
CA ILE A 58 -2.14 10.45 21.24
C ILE A 58 -0.69 10.27 21.64
N GLN A 59 -0.11 9.12 21.37
CA GLN A 59 1.32 8.84 21.50
C GLN A 59 1.84 8.21 20.21
N ASP A 60 2.92 8.73 19.66
CA ASP A 60 3.56 8.24 18.44
C ASP A 60 2.57 8.04 17.26
N GLY A 61 1.60 8.93 17.15
CA GLY A 61 0.55 8.89 16.10
C GLY A 61 -0.60 7.92 16.38
N VAL A 62 -0.58 7.21 17.51
CA VAL A 62 -1.63 6.26 17.91
C VAL A 62 -2.50 6.87 19.01
N VAL A 63 -3.81 6.75 18.89
CA VAL A 63 -4.76 7.15 19.95
C VAL A 63 -4.65 6.17 21.10
N ILE A 64 -4.20 6.66 22.26
CA ILE A 64 -4.04 5.85 23.48
C ILE A 64 -5.33 5.86 24.30
N LYS A 65 -5.96 7.03 24.43
CA LYS A 65 -7.13 7.18 25.28
C LYS A 65 -8.01 8.34 24.81
N SER A 66 -9.32 8.19 24.96
CA SER A 66 -10.30 9.27 24.80
C SER A 66 -11.27 9.27 25.96
N GLY A 67 -11.67 10.45 26.47
CA GLY A 67 -12.59 10.56 27.60
C GLY A 67 -12.72 12.00 28.09
N LYS A 68 -13.57 12.22 29.10
CA LYS A 68 -13.74 13.54 29.73
C LYS A 68 -12.56 13.86 30.66
N GLU A 69 -12.19 12.91 31.49
CA GLU A 69 -11.13 13.06 32.50
C GLU A 69 -9.95 12.15 32.14
N ILE A 70 -8.97 12.72 31.48
CA ILE A 70 -7.75 12.00 31.09
C ILE A 70 -6.57 12.68 31.77
N ASN A 71 -5.76 11.91 32.48
CA ASN A 71 -4.50 12.39 33.04
C ASN A 71 -3.53 12.65 31.87
N ILE A 72 -3.14 13.92 31.70
CA ILE A 72 -2.24 14.37 30.65
C ILE A 72 -0.80 14.28 31.19
N PRO A 73 0.12 13.56 30.51
CA PRO A 73 1.53 13.49 30.90
C PRO A 73 2.20 14.85 30.92
N LYS A 74 3.17 15.06 31.85
CA LYS A 74 3.84 16.37 32.05
C LYS A 74 4.52 16.94 30.80
N ASN A 75 5.01 16.12 29.88
CA ASN A 75 5.71 16.54 28.65
C ASN A 75 4.86 16.37 27.40
N CYS A 76 3.56 16.59 27.51
CA CYS A 76 2.61 16.46 26.43
C CYS A 76 2.43 17.79 25.68
N VAL A 77 2.35 17.74 24.35
CA VAL A 77 1.90 18.88 23.55
C VAL A 77 0.40 18.99 23.69
N VAL A 78 -0.10 20.09 24.27
CA VAL A 78 -1.54 20.30 24.49
C VAL A 78 -2.11 21.23 23.43
N ILE A 79 -3.16 20.79 22.76
CA ILE A 79 -3.91 21.55 21.76
C ILE A 79 -5.32 21.80 22.32
N ASP A 80 -5.66 23.05 22.62
CA ASP A 80 -7.02 23.42 23.03
C ASP A 80 -7.94 23.46 21.79
N ALA A 81 -8.92 22.61 21.78
CA ALA A 81 -9.93 22.50 20.71
C ALA A 81 -11.33 22.91 21.18
N ARG A 82 -11.41 23.87 22.13
CA ARG A 82 -12.67 24.38 22.66
C ARG A 82 -13.58 24.88 21.53
N GLY A 83 -14.83 24.43 21.54
CA GLY A 83 -15.83 24.78 20.53
C GLY A 83 -15.62 24.06 19.18
N LYS A 84 -14.66 23.13 19.10
CA LYS A 84 -14.40 22.35 17.89
C LYS A 84 -14.87 20.91 18.06
N PHE A 85 -15.10 20.28 16.90
CA PHE A 85 -15.49 18.88 16.79
C PHE A 85 -14.31 18.06 16.31
N LEU A 86 -14.12 16.86 16.87
CA LEU A 86 -13.15 15.87 16.41
C LEU A 86 -13.90 14.68 15.84
N TYR A 87 -13.54 14.30 14.64
CA TYR A 87 -14.03 13.11 13.94
C TYR A 87 -12.85 12.23 13.50
N PRO A 88 -13.05 10.90 13.38
CA PRO A 88 -12.13 10.08 12.61
C PRO A 88 -12.03 10.60 11.18
N SER A 89 -10.85 10.59 10.59
CA SER A 89 -10.70 10.98 9.19
C SER A 89 -11.33 9.94 8.26
N PHE A 90 -11.78 10.38 7.09
CA PHE A 90 -12.20 9.48 6.03
C PHE A 90 -10.99 8.72 5.46
N ILE A 91 -11.26 7.51 4.99
CA ILE A 91 -10.31 6.66 4.26
C ILE A 91 -10.85 6.47 2.86
N ASP A 92 -10.10 6.89 1.84
CA ASP A 92 -10.42 6.57 0.45
C ASP A 92 -9.94 5.15 0.16
N VAL A 93 -10.85 4.21 0.10
CA VAL A 93 -10.55 2.77 -0.02
C VAL A 93 -10.22 2.33 -1.46
N PHE A 94 -10.50 3.18 -2.46
CA PHE A 94 -10.28 2.88 -3.87
C PHE A 94 -9.67 4.08 -4.60
N SER A 95 -8.38 4.28 -4.40
CA SER A 95 -7.66 5.46 -4.89
C SER A 95 -6.55 5.11 -5.86
N SER A 96 -6.22 6.03 -6.75
CA SER A 96 -4.98 6.03 -7.54
C SER A 96 -4.05 7.18 -7.14
N PHE A 97 -4.19 7.69 -5.93
CA PHE A 97 -3.38 8.80 -5.43
C PHE A 97 -1.89 8.47 -5.49
N GLY A 98 -1.11 9.34 -6.10
CA GLY A 98 0.34 9.20 -6.20
C GLY A 98 0.82 8.07 -7.12
N VAL A 99 -0.07 7.26 -7.71
CA VAL A 99 0.29 6.19 -8.62
C VAL A 99 -0.05 6.62 -10.05
N LYS A 100 1.00 6.82 -10.84
CA LYS A 100 0.84 7.20 -12.26
C LYS A 100 0.28 6.00 -13.05
N LYS A 101 -0.70 6.30 -13.91
CA LYS A 101 -1.18 5.29 -14.86
C LYS A 101 -0.01 4.90 -15.78
N PRO A 102 0.22 3.61 -16.04
CA PRO A 102 1.29 3.19 -16.93
C PRO A 102 1.07 3.71 -18.35
N ASN A 103 2.15 3.86 -19.09
CA ASN A 103 2.08 4.24 -20.49
C ASN A 103 1.47 3.11 -21.31
N ARG A 104 0.64 3.47 -22.27
CA ARG A 104 0.14 2.50 -23.24
C ARG A 104 1.30 2.00 -24.10
N LEU A 105 1.37 0.68 -24.24
CA LEU A 105 2.31 0.09 -25.17
C LEU A 105 1.87 0.41 -26.60
N SER A 106 2.69 1.16 -27.33
CA SER A 106 2.45 1.44 -28.76
C SER A 106 2.90 0.23 -29.59
N SER A 107 1.99 -0.33 -30.38
CA SER A 107 2.32 -1.36 -31.36
C SER A 107 1.62 -1.06 -32.67
N SER A 108 2.36 -1.18 -33.76
CA SER A 108 1.86 -1.11 -35.13
C SER A 108 1.50 -2.49 -35.68
N ASN A 109 1.88 -3.58 -35.01
CA ASN A 109 1.70 -4.93 -35.51
C ASN A 109 0.52 -5.63 -34.83
N ARG A 110 -0.05 -6.65 -35.54
CA ARG A 110 -1.08 -7.53 -35.00
C ARG A 110 -0.56 -8.19 -33.71
N SER A 111 -1.29 -7.99 -32.64
CA SER A 111 -0.89 -8.53 -31.34
C SER A 111 -1.08 -10.04 -31.26
N PRO A 112 -0.13 -10.77 -30.71
CA PRO A 112 -0.27 -12.20 -30.47
C PRO A 112 -1.43 -12.46 -29.49
N GLN A 113 -2.11 -13.60 -29.66
CA GLN A 113 -3.24 -13.93 -28.80
C GLN A 113 -2.79 -14.52 -27.46
N TYR A 114 -1.79 -15.38 -27.48
CA TYR A 114 -1.36 -16.19 -26.33
C TYR A 114 0.13 -16.02 -25.99
N GLU A 115 0.89 -15.25 -26.75
CA GLU A 115 2.31 -15.05 -26.49
C GLU A 115 2.50 -13.94 -25.46
N PRO A 116 3.05 -14.25 -24.26
CA PRO A 116 3.34 -13.24 -23.25
C PRO A 116 4.58 -12.43 -23.64
N LEU A 117 4.62 -11.17 -23.20
CA LEU A 117 5.81 -10.32 -23.33
C LEU A 117 6.81 -10.55 -22.18
N ARG A 118 6.38 -11.23 -21.10
CA ARG A 118 7.14 -11.39 -19.87
C ARG A 118 7.45 -12.87 -19.63
N GLU A 119 8.70 -13.19 -19.75
CA GLU A 119 9.19 -14.53 -19.42
C GLU A 119 9.22 -14.75 -17.88
N GLY A 120 8.84 -15.95 -17.44
CA GLY A 120 8.78 -16.29 -16.01
C GLY A 120 7.54 -15.79 -15.27
N TYR A 121 6.60 -15.20 -15.97
CA TYR A 121 5.30 -14.75 -15.45
C TYR A 121 4.14 -15.48 -16.14
N TYR A 122 2.92 -15.25 -15.64
CA TYR A 122 1.71 -15.83 -16.19
C TYR A 122 1.59 -15.56 -17.70
N TRP A 123 1.10 -16.55 -18.43
CA TRP A 123 1.00 -16.51 -19.90
C TRP A 123 0.15 -15.36 -20.45
N ASN A 124 -0.68 -14.75 -19.62
CA ASN A 124 -1.51 -13.62 -20.02
C ASN A 124 -1.07 -12.34 -19.33
N ASP A 125 -0.59 -11.38 -20.10
CA ASP A 125 -0.02 -10.12 -19.62
C ASP A 125 -1.03 -9.12 -19.04
N HIS A 126 -2.33 -9.39 -19.09
CA HIS A 126 -3.36 -8.63 -18.38
C HIS A 126 -3.46 -9.03 -16.89
N ILE A 127 -2.74 -10.08 -16.49
CA ILE A 127 -2.64 -10.62 -15.14
C ILE A 127 -1.29 -10.22 -14.54
N ARG A 128 -1.29 -9.32 -13.55
CA ARG A 128 -0.08 -8.73 -12.97
C ARG A 128 -0.14 -8.67 -11.43
N PRO A 129 -0.37 -9.77 -10.73
CA PRO A 129 -0.51 -9.79 -9.27
C PRO A 129 0.79 -9.45 -8.53
N GLU A 130 1.94 -9.55 -9.19
CA GLU A 130 3.25 -9.20 -8.66
C GLU A 130 3.49 -7.71 -8.51
N GLN A 131 2.68 -6.87 -9.17
CA GLN A 131 2.79 -5.42 -9.07
C GLN A 131 2.37 -4.95 -7.67
N ASN A 132 3.05 -3.89 -7.20
CA ASN A 132 2.69 -3.21 -5.97
C ASN A 132 2.62 -1.69 -6.22
N ALA A 133 1.62 -1.04 -5.65
CA ALA A 133 1.43 0.40 -5.81
C ALA A 133 2.65 1.23 -5.40
N LEU A 134 3.42 0.80 -4.39
CA LEU A 134 4.60 1.52 -3.92
C LEU A 134 5.71 1.62 -4.95
N ASN A 135 5.80 0.67 -5.88
CA ASN A 135 6.82 0.70 -6.94
C ASN A 135 6.61 1.86 -7.92
N TYR A 136 5.41 2.43 -7.94
CA TYR A 136 5.00 3.51 -8.84
C TYR A 136 4.55 4.75 -8.07
N PHE A 137 4.75 4.76 -6.75
CA PHE A 137 4.22 5.79 -5.87
C PHE A 137 5.11 7.04 -5.84
N GLU A 138 4.50 8.18 -6.14
CA GLU A 138 5.09 9.50 -6.02
C GLU A 138 4.10 10.41 -5.28
N PHE A 139 4.50 10.96 -4.13
CA PHE A 139 3.59 11.75 -3.30
C PHE A 139 3.25 13.10 -3.95
N ASP A 140 1.99 13.31 -4.26
CA ASP A 140 1.46 14.58 -4.77
C ASP A 140 0.97 15.45 -3.59
N LYS A 141 1.81 16.42 -3.20
CA LYS A 141 1.53 17.33 -2.09
C LYS A 141 0.31 18.23 -2.33
N LYS A 142 0.04 18.60 -3.58
CA LYS A 142 -1.12 19.46 -3.93
C LYS A 142 -2.41 18.68 -3.75
N LYS A 143 -2.49 17.51 -4.37
CA LYS A 143 -3.65 16.61 -4.27
C LYS A 143 -3.87 16.10 -2.84
N ALA A 144 -2.79 15.85 -2.07
CA ALA A 144 -2.91 15.50 -0.67
C ALA A 144 -3.56 16.61 0.15
N ARG A 145 -3.20 17.88 -0.09
CA ARG A 145 -3.83 19.03 0.58
C ARG A 145 -5.31 19.15 0.24
N GLU A 146 -5.67 18.91 -1.01
CA GLU A 146 -7.08 18.92 -1.45
C GLU A 146 -7.89 17.83 -0.72
N LEU A 147 -7.39 16.60 -0.69
CA LEU A 147 -8.05 15.48 0.02
C LEU A 147 -8.15 15.73 1.54
N LEU A 148 -7.09 16.25 2.16
CA LEU A 148 -7.12 16.63 3.58
C LEU A 148 -8.18 17.70 3.87
N SER A 149 -8.38 18.67 2.98
CA SER A 149 -9.40 19.70 3.15
C SER A 149 -10.83 19.15 3.08
N LEU A 150 -11.01 17.99 2.44
CA LEU A 150 -12.27 17.24 2.36
C LEU A 150 -12.46 16.25 3.52
N GLY A 151 -11.47 16.16 4.44
CA GLY A 151 -11.53 15.28 5.61
C GLY A 151 -10.92 13.88 5.41
N PHE A 152 -10.32 13.59 4.26
CA PHE A 152 -9.59 12.34 4.05
C PHE A 152 -8.20 12.43 4.69
N GLY A 153 -7.86 11.49 5.56
CA GLY A 153 -6.54 11.38 6.20
C GLY A 153 -5.66 10.29 5.60
N VAL A 154 -6.29 9.29 4.99
CA VAL A 154 -5.64 8.08 4.48
C VAL A 154 -6.26 7.70 3.15
N VAL A 155 -5.42 7.17 2.25
CA VAL A 155 -5.85 6.60 0.97
C VAL A 155 -5.31 5.18 0.82
N ASN A 156 -6.13 4.29 0.25
CA ASN A 156 -5.70 2.98 -0.18
C ASN A 156 -5.42 3.05 -1.69
N THR A 157 -4.18 3.28 -2.04
CA THR A 157 -3.79 3.51 -3.43
C THR A 157 -3.39 2.23 -4.13
N HIS A 158 -3.75 2.10 -5.41
CA HIS A 158 -3.44 0.94 -6.23
C HIS A 158 -3.17 1.33 -7.69
N LEU A 159 -2.57 0.41 -8.43
CA LEU A 159 -2.37 0.55 -9.87
C LEU A 159 -3.68 0.26 -10.61
N ASN A 160 -4.24 1.25 -11.29
CA ASN A 160 -5.52 1.09 -12.00
C ASN A 160 -5.30 0.64 -13.44
N ASP A 161 -4.78 -0.59 -13.62
CA ASP A 161 -4.53 -1.18 -14.94
C ASP A 161 -4.50 -2.72 -14.89
N GLY A 162 -5.26 -3.37 -15.79
CA GLY A 162 -5.29 -4.82 -15.95
C GLY A 162 -6.41 -5.54 -15.19
N ILE A 163 -6.50 -6.85 -15.45
CA ILE A 163 -7.51 -7.74 -14.84
C ILE A 163 -7.11 -8.08 -13.41
N VAL A 164 -5.86 -8.44 -13.18
CA VAL A 164 -5.27 -8.50 -11.84
C VAL A 164 -4.21 -7.42 -11.75
N ARG A 165 -4.43 -6.49 -10.85
CA ARG A 165 -3.68 -5.21 -10.77
C ARG A 165 -2.56 -5.24 -9.73
N GLY A 166 -2.43 -6.37 -9.01
CA GLY A 166 -1.50 -6.50 -7.91
C GLY A 166 -2.00 -5.92 -6.61
N SER A 167 -1.08 -5.59 -5.70
CA SER A 167 -1.43 -5.12 -4.36
C SER A 167 -1.43 -3.60 -4.25
N GLY A 168 -2.43 -3.08 -3.55
CA GLY A 168 -2.48 -1.70 -3.11
C GLY A 168 -1.67 -1.45 -1.84
N SER A 169 -1.57 -0.18 -1.46
CA SER A 169 -0.84 0.27 -0.28
C SER A 169 -1.62 1.36 0.45
N LEU A 170 -1.57 1.32 1.78
CA LEU A 170 -2.26 2.29 2.62
C LEU A 170 -1.31 3.44 2.95
N ILE A 171 -1.68 4.66 2.56
CA ILE A 171 -0.83 5.85 2.63
C ILE A 171 -1.52 6.94 3.44
N ALA A 172 -0.82 7.48 4.43
CA ALA A 172 -1.23 8.70 5.14
C ALA A 172 -1.00 9.94 4.27
N LEU A 173 -1.97 10.84 4.23
CA LEU A 173 -1.89 12.09 3.45
C LEU A 173 -1.11 13.19 4.17
N SER A 174 -0.22 12.85 5.11
CA SER A 174 0.59 13.82 5.85
C SER A 174 1.44 14.69 4.92
N LEU A 175 1.33 16.01 5.08
CA LEU A 175 2.11 16.98 4.31
C LEU A 175 3.56 17.11 4.79
N LYS A 176 3.85 16.59 6.00
CA LYS A 176 5.18 16.58 6.63
C LYS A 176 5.75 15.16 6.61
N GLY A 177 7.05 15.06 6.72
CA GLY A 177 7.75 13.76 6.77
C GLY A 177 8.13 13.19 5.40
N THR A 178 8.74 12.02 5.44
CA THR A 178 9.25 11.27 4.28
C THR A 178 8.18 10.34 3.71
N ASN A 179 8.40 9.80 2.51
CA ASN A 179 7.48 8.79 1.96
C ASN A 179 7.42 7.54 2.82
N SER A 180 8.52 7.16 3.46
CA SER A 180 8.56 5.99 4.35
C SER A 180 7.65 6.15 5.58
N GLU A 181 7.57 7.36 6.14
CA GLU A 181 6.70 7.67 7.29
C GLU A 181 5.22 7.73 6.93
N ARG A 182 4.89 7.96 5.66
CA ARG A 182 3.52 7.99 5.15
C ARG A 182 2.95 6.60 4.90
N ILE A 183 3.79 5.59 4.74
CA ILE A 183 3.34 4.22 4.43
C ILE A 183 2.84 3.56 5.72
N ILE A 184 1.52 3.40 5.83
CA ILE A 184 0.87 2.69 6.94
C ILE A 184 0.93 1.17 6.70
N SER A 185 0.67 0.73 5.47
CA SER A 185 0.79 -0.66 5.06
C SER A 185 1.32 -0.77 3.64
N LYS A 186 2.33 -1.64 3.47
CA LYS A 186 2.94 -1.89 2.16
C LYS A 186 2.03 -2.71 1.23
N LYS A 187 1.17 -3.55 1.78
CA LYS A 187 0.17 -4.36 1.06
C LYS A 187 -1.13 -4.32 1.83
N SER A 188 -2.18 -3.78 1.23
CA SER A 188 -3.47 -3.56 1.89
C SER A 188 -4.62 -4.38 1.29
N GLY A 189 -4.56 -4.67 0.01
CA GLY A 189 -5.55 -5.46 -0.71
C GLY A 189 -5.00 -5.91 -2.06
N GLN A 190 -5.61 -6.94 -2.66
CA GLN A 190 -5.38 -7.31 -4.05
C GLN A 190 -6.49 -6.73 -4.91
N TYR A 191 -6.12 -6.00 -5.94
CA TYR A 191 -7.05 -5.30 -6.82
C TYR A 191 -7.25 -6.06 -8.12
N LEU A 192 -8.52 -6.18 -8.50
CA LEU A 192 -8.96 -6.90 -9.69
C LEU A 192 -9.96 -6.05 -10.51
N SER A 193 -10.13 -6.41 -11.76
CA SER A 193 -11.19 -5.87 -12.61
C SER A 193 -11.50 -6.81 -13.80
N PHE A 194 -12.42 -6.39 -14.65
CA PHE A 194 -12.64 -7.03 -15.96
C PHE A 194 -12.02 -6.24 -17.12
N GLU A 195 -11.21 -5.21 -16.80
CA GLU A 195 -10.57 -4.35 -17.78
C GLU A 195 -9.19 -4.89 -18.19
N ARG A 196 -8.88 -4.75 -19.48
CA ARG A 196 -7.58 -5.13 -20.04
C ARG A 196 -6.49 -4.16 -19.63
N SER A 197 -5.26 -4.67 -19.45
CA SER A 197 -4.09 -3.81 -19.28
C SER A 197 -3.72 -3.09 -20.56
N ILE A 198 -3.28 -1.84 -20.43
CA ILE A 198 -2.70 -1.05 -21.53
C ILE A 198 -1.19 -1.27 -21.67
N GLN A 199 -0.57 -2.03 -20.76
CA GLN A 199 0.85 -2.36 -20.76
C GLN A 199 1.21 -3.53 -21.67
N THR A 200 0.24 -4.09 -22.38
CA THR A 200 0.43 -5.22 -23.31
C THR A 200 -0.39 -5.03 -24.56
N ASN A 201 0.08 -5.64 -25.64
CA ASN A 201 -0.64 -5.75 -26.91
C ASN A 201 -1.30 -7.11 -27.09
N GLN A 202 -1.22 -8.00 -26.11
CA GLN A 202 -1.84 -9.30 -26.17
C GLN A 202 -3.35 -9.18 -26.46
N ALA A 203 -3.82 -9.88 -27.47
CA ALA A 203 -5.18 -9.68 -27.96
C ALA A 203 -6.25 -10.27 -27.03
N TYR A 204 -5.99 -11.42 -26.41
CA TYR A 204 -6.93 -12.07 -25.50
C TYR A 204 -6.76 -11.54 -24.06
N PRO A 205 -7.89 -11.26 -23.36
CA PRO A 205 -9.30 -11.42 -23.74
C PRO A 205 -9.83 -10.24 -24.56
N THR A 206 -10.81 -10.48 -25.45
CA THR A 206 -11.43 -9.46 -26.29
C THR A 206 -12.77 -8.95 -25.73
N SER A 207 -13.30 -9.61 -24.73
CA SER A 207 -14.61 -9.30 -24.13
C SER A 207 -14.59 -9.48 -22.60
N ILE A 208 -15.61 -8.93 -21.94
CA ILE A 208 -15.82 -9.12 -20.48
C ILE A 208 -15.98 -10.61 -20.15
N MET A 209 -16.66 -11.38 -20.97
CA MET A 209 -16.81 -12.84 -20.78
C MET A 209 -15.45 -13.54 -20.85
N GLY A 210 -14.60 -13.12 -21.78
CA GLY A 210 -13.22 -13.60 -21.87
C GLY A 210 -12.40 -13.21 -20.63
N SER A 211 -12.56 -11.99 -20.09
CA SER A 211 -11.90 -11.58 -18.85
C SER A 211 -12.34 -12.43 -17.66
N MET A 212 -13.63 -12.75 -17.58
CA MET A 212 -14.17 -13.64 -16.53
C MET A 212 -13.67 -15.07 -16.67
N ALA A 213 -13.58 -15.58 -17.89
CA ALA A 213 -13.03 -16.92 -18.18
C ALA A 213 -11.54 -16.97 -17.79
N LEU A 214 -10.77 -15.93 -18.16
CA LEU A 214 -9.37 -15.82 -17.83
C LEU A 214 -9.14 -15.74 -16.30
N LEU A 215 -9.98 -14.99 -15.58
CA LEU A 215 -9.89 -14.92 -14.12
C LEU A 215 -10.19 -16.27 -13.46
N ARG A 216 -11.21 -17.01 -13.96
CA ARG A 216 -11.47 -18.39 -13.49
C ARG A 216 -10.30 -19.33 -13.77
N GLN A 217 -9.74 -19.23 -14.97
CA GLN A 217 -8.56 -20.01 -15.33
C GLN A 217 -7.40 -19.73 -14.38
N LEU A 218 -7.13 -18.45 -14.06
CA LEU A 218 -6.08 -18.08 -13.10
C LEU A 218 -6.31 -18.71 -11.72
N TYR A 219 -7.56 -18.71 -11.21
CA TYR A 219 -7.85 -19.36 -9.92
C TYR A 219 -7.59 -20.86 -9.97
N HIS A 220 -7.98 -21.55 -11.05
CA HIS A 220 -7.69 -22.97 -11.20
C HIS A 220 -6.19 -23.24 -11.32
N ASP A 221 -5.46 -22.43 -12.10
CA ASP A 221 -4.01 -22.54 -12.25
C ASP A 221 -3.30 -22.29 -10.93
N ALA A 222 -3.74 -21.29 -10.15
CA ALA A 222 -3.19 -20.95 -8.83
C ALA A 222 -3.42 -22.08 -7.82
N LEU A 223 -4.59 -22.71 -7.82
CA LEU A 223 -4.88 -23.89 -6.99
C LEU A 223 -4.04 -25.11 -7.40
N TRP A 224 -3.88 -25.32 -8.70
CA TRP A 224 -3.04 -26.40 -9.24
C TRP A 224 -1.57 -26.18 -8.87
N TYR A 225 -1.08 -24.94 -9.00
CA TYR A 225 0.27 -24.53 -8.64
C TYR A 225 0.56 -24.81 -7.14
N LYS A 226 -0.38 -24.51 -6.23
CA LYS A 226 -0.24 -24.81 -4.80
C LYS A 226 -0.06 -26.30 -4.50
N LYS A 227 -0.49 -27.21 -5.36
CA LYS A 227 -0.34 -28.67 -5.17
C LYS A 227 1.08 -29.19 -5.45
N GLY A 228 2.02 -28.33 -5.87
CA GLY A 228 3.44 -28.65 -6.01
C GLY A 228 3.80 -29.39 -7.30
N ASN A 229 2.89 -29.53 -8.26
CA ASN A 229 3.15 -30.22 -9.56
C ASN A 229 3.87 -29.31 -10.58
N ILE A 230 4.89 -28.56 -10.13
CA ILE A 230 5.45 -27.48 -10.93
C ILE A 230 6.84 -27.86 -11.42
N LYS A 231 7.06 -27.70 -12.73
CA LYS A 231 8.40 -27.81 -13.33
C LYS A 231 9.14 -26.48 -13.34
N ASN A 232 8.42 -25.36 -13.51
CA ASN A 232 8.98 -24.02 -13.62
C ASN A 232 8.25 -23.06 -12.68
N THR A 233 8.97 -22.13 -12.07
CA THR A 233 8.41 -21.06 -11.22
C THR A 233 7.68 -20.04 -12.07
N ASP A 234 6.45 -19.70 -11.66
CA ASP A 234 5.65 -18.59 -12.20
C ASP A 234 5.50 -17.52 -11.12
N LEU A 235 6.23 -16.41 -11.30
CA LEU A 235 6.28 -15.32 -10.33
C LEU A 235 4.93 -14.60 -10.16
N ALA A 236 4.09 -14.59 -11.19
CA ALA A 236 2.76 -14.01 -11.10
C ALA A 236 1.83 -14.91 -10.26
N ILE A 237 1.84 -16.22 -10.49
CA ILE A 237 1.01 -17.14 -9.69
C ILE A 237 1.46 -17.17 -8.23
N GLU A 238 2.77 -17.11 -7.95
CA GLU A 238 3.28 -17.02 -6.59
C GLU A 238 2.80 -15.73 -5.89
N ALA A 239 2.90 -14.60 -6.58
CA ALA A 239 2.40 -13.33 -6.06
C ALA A 239 0.88 -13.35 -5.86
N PHE A 240 0.12 -13.93 -6.79
CA PHE A 240 -1.33 -14.08 -6.67
C PHE A 240 -1.71 -14.92 -5.46
N ASN A 241 -1.04 -16.05 -5.26
CA ASN A 241 -1.24 -16.93 -4.12
C ASN A 241 -0.86 -16.25 -2.79
N THR A 242 0.22 -15.49 -2.76
CA THR A 242 0.65 -14.72 -1.59
C THR A 242 -0.38 -13.64 -1.24
N ASN A 243 -0.88 -12.94 -2.25
CA ASN A 243 -1.86 -11.86 -2.08
C ASN A 243 -3.29 -12.39 -1.81
N SER A 244 -3.55 -13.70 -1.92
CA SER A 244 -4.87 -14.28 -1.63
C SER A 244 -5.31 -14.08 -0.18
N ASN A 245 -4.39 -13.84 0.75
CA ASN A 245 -4.66 -13.53 2.15
C ASN A 245 -5.05 -12.07 2.41
N LEU A 246 -4.92 -11.20 1.39
CA LEU A 246 -5.33 -9.81 1.47
C LEU A 246 -6.81 -9.66 1.14
N THR A 247 -7.39 -8.51 1.50
CA THR A 247 -8.73 -8.16 1.05
C THR A 247 -8.77 -8.15 -0.48
N GLN A 248 -9.70 -8.90 -1.07
CA GLN A 248 -9.87 -8.98 -2.52
C GLN A 248 -10.86 -7.91 -2.96
N ILE A 249 -10.38 -6.93 -3.74
CA ILE A 249 -11.17 -5.76 -4.17
C ILE A 249 -11.33 -5.82 -5.68
N ILE A 250 -12.57 -5.84 -6.17
CA ILE A 250 -12.86 -5.93 -7.60
C ILE A 250 -13.64 -4.72 -8.11
N SER A 251 -13.07 -4.02 -9.08
CA SER A 251 -13.77 -2.97 -9.82
C SER A 251 -14.65 -3.58 -10.90
N ALA A 252 -15.93 -3.71 -10.64
CA ALA A 252 -16.87 -4.35 -11.57
C ALA A 252 -17.35 -3.42 -12.69
N GLY A 253 -17.39 -2.11 -12.44
CA GLY A 253 -17.78 -1.09 -13.43
C GLY A 253 -19.28 -0.99 -13.71
N SER A 254 -20.08 -2.04 -13.49
CA SER A 254 -21.54 -2.02 -13.57
C SER A 254 -22.17 -2.99 -12.58
N ARG A 255 -23.48 -2.80 -12.32
CA ARG A 255 -24.28 -3.68 -11.44
C ARG A 255 -24.25 -5.13 -11.91
N GLU A 256 -24.43 -5.37 -13.21
CA GLU A 256 -24.44 -6.70 -13.82
C GLU A 256 -23.10 -7.39 -13.65
N ASN A 257 -22.00 -6.64 -13.80
CA ASN A 257 -20.65 -7.17 -13.59
C ASN A 257 -20.35 -7.39 -12.11
N ALA A 258 -20.94 -6.61 -11.19
CA ALA A 258 -20.83 -6.86 -9.76
C ALA A 258 -21.43 -8.22 -9.38
N ILE A 259 -22.66 -8.51 -9.87
CA ILE A 259 -23.29 -9.83 -9.66
C ILE A 259 -22.47 -10.97 -10.29
N ARG A 260 -21.83 -10.72 -11.43
CA ARG A 260 -20.97 -11.73 -12.09
C ARG A 260 -19.66 -11.94 -11.31
N ALA A 261 -19.09 -10.87 -10.74
CA ALA A 261 -17.92 -10.96 -9.87
C ALA A 261 -18.24 -11.77 -8.61
N ASP A 262 -19.36 -11.49 -7.97
CA ASP A 262 -19.87 -12.20 -6.80
C ASP A 262 -19.97 -13.71 -7.06
N LYS A 263 -20.59 -14.11 -8.19
CA LYS A 263 -20.65 -15.52 -8.62
C LYS A 263 -19.29 -16.18 -8.86
N ILE A 264 -18.28 -15.41 -9.26
CA ILE A 264 -16.90 -15.93 -9.33
C ILE A 264 -16.36 -16.11 -7.92
N GLY A 265 -16.62 -15.16 -7.02
CA GLY A 265 -16.27 -15.26 -5.61
C GLY A 265 -16.84 -16.52 -4.98
N ASP A 266 -18.14 -16.77 -5.14
CA ASP A 266 -18.82 -17.99 -4.64
C ASP A 266 -18.15 -19.28 -5.16
N GLN A 267 -17.79 -19.32 -6.44
CA GLN A 267 -17.17 -20.50 -7.06
C GLN A 267 -15.82 -20.86 -6.40
N PHE A 268 -15.06 -19.87 -5.94
CA PHE A 268 -13.72 -20.05 -5.36
C PHE A 268 -13.66 -19.78 -3.84
N ASN A 269 -14.82 -19.59 -3.20
CA ASN A 269 -14.96 -19.24 -1.79
C ASN A 269 -14.17 -17.98 -1.43
N ILE A 270 -14.33 -16.92 -2.23
CA ILE A 270 -13.69 -15.62 -2.06
C ILE A 270 -14.77 -14.56 -1.88
N GLN A 271 -14.67 -13.80 -0.80
CA GLN A 271 -15.50 -12.63 -0.59
C GLN A 271 -14.84 -11.41 -1.20
N TYR A 272 -15.42 -10.89 -2.29
CA TYR A 272 -14.98 -9.64 -2.88
C TYR A 272 -15.59 -8.44 -2.16
N VAL A 273 -14.79 -7.39 -2.04
CA VAL A 273 -15.26 -6.01 -1.88
C VAL A 273 -15.45 -5.47 -3.31
N ILE A 274 -16.67 -5.02 -3.63
CA ILE A 274 -17.07 -4.59 -4.98
C ILE A 274 -17.36 -3.10 -4.99
#